data_8360164a566133dd7eada772cf3b038b
#
_entry.id   8360164a566133dd7eada772cf3b038b
#
_cell.length_a   1.000
_cell.length_b   1.000
_cell.length_c   1.000
_cell.angle_alpha   90.00
_cell.angle_beta   90.00
_cell.angle_gamma   90.00
#
_symmetry.space_group_name_H-M   'P 1'
#
loop_
_entity.id
_entity.type
_entity.pdbx_description
1 polymer ?
#
loop_
_entity_poly.entity_id
_entity_poly.type
_entity_poly.pdbx_seq_one_letter_code
_entity_poly.pdbx_strand_id
1 'polypeptide(L)'
;MVLMLSVVEGRDSLPVEVQHLLQAYPDHLLTVEDNIIYWHNGSKMVYDDGVKEKDFEMLLNYPDIEDQFSFMYPIGSAYHLPFPRNFDPGRIRYEPFFMNMYGWSAEEVQAKLVEVSWLPATVNKRIWITSVNNVHEKLQAISNELDRLPDEFKKYLIDIGGTFNWRAITGTERLSSHSFGIAIDINVKYANYWKWDNPDPDGEQSYRNQIPLEIVEIFEKYGFIWGGKWYHYDTMHFEYRPELLLRNFE
;
A
#
# COMPACT_ATOMS: atom_id res chain seq x y z
N MET A 1 -32.72 2.01 -26.91
CA MET A 1 -31.95 3.20 -26.53
C MET A 1 -32.67 3.86 -25.35
N VAL A 2 -32.26 3.65 -24.17
CA VAL A 2 -32.48 4.30 -22.87
C VAL A 2 -32.19 3.29 -21.77
N LEU A 3 -30.98 3.35 -21.19
CA LEU A 3 -30.64 2.82 -19.85
C LEU A 3 -29.15 3.03 -19.61
N MET A 4 -28.72 4.31 -19.57
CA MET A 4 -27.35 4.66 -19.15
C MET A 4 -27.32 6.04 -18.44
N LEU A 5 -28.34 6.42 -17.68
CA LEU A 5 -28.35 7.74 -17.03
C LEU A 5 -28.66 7.73 -15.51
N SER A 6 -28.70 6.55 -14.85
CA SER A 6 -29.03 6.47 -13.43
C SER A 6 -27.85 6.14 -12.48
N VAL A 7 -26.62 6.03 -12.99
CA VAL A 7 -25.46 5.59 -12.18
C VAL A 7 -24.63 6.78 -11.68
N VAL A 8 -24.77 7.98 -12.22
CA VAL A 8 -23.93 9.14 -11.89
C VAL A 8 -24.41 9.91 -10.65
N GLU A 9 -25.70 9.97 -10.40
CA GLU A 9 -26.25 10.71 -9.25
C GLU A 9 -26.01 10.06 -7.87
N GLY A 10 -25.66 8.77 -7.81
CA GLY A 10 -25.46 8.05 -6.55
C GLY A 10 -24.02 8.08 -6.00
N ARG A 11 -22.99 8.37 -6.81
CA ARG A 11 -21.60 8.33 -6.36
C ARG A 11 -21.19 9.52 -5.51
N ASP A 12 -21.69 10.71 -5.79
CA ASP A 12 -21.35 11.95 -5.07
C ASP A 12 -21.96 12.00 -3.65
N SER A 13 -22.86 11.07 -3.30
CA SER A 13 -23.43 10.95 -1.95
C SER A 13 -22.73 9.93 -1.05
N LEU A 14 -21.75 9.19 -1.57
CA LEU A 14 -20.99 8.20 -0.80
C LEU A 14 -19.90 8.87 0.04
N PRO A 15 -19.52 8.28 1.21
CA PRO A 15 -18.34 8.72 1.93
C PRO A 15 -17.11 8.80 1.01
N VAL A 16 -16.25 9.76 1.28
CA VAL A 16 -15.09 10.02 0.41
C VAL A 16 -14.15 8.82 0.31
N GLU A 17 -13.98 8.09 1.39
CA GLU A 17 -13.16 6.87 1.46
C GLU A 17 -13.72 5.78 0.53
N VAL A 18 -15.05 5.66 0.45
CA VAL A 18 -15.74 4.76 -0.48
C VAL A 18 -15.52 5.18 -1.93
N GLN A 19 -15.60 6.49 -2.21
CA GLN A 19 -15.29 7.02 -3.54
C GLN A 19 -13.85 6.70 -3.94
N HIS A 20 -12.89 6.87 -3.00
CA HIS A 20 -11.48 6.52 -3.21
C HIS A 20 -11.31 5.02 -3.52
N LEU A 21 -11.96 4.12 -2.79
CA LEU A 21 -11.92 2.68 -3.08
C LEU A 21 -12.41 2.36 -4.49
N LEU A 22 -13.57 2.88 -4.87
CA LEU A 22 -14.16 2.65 -6.20
C LEU A 22 -13.30 3.24 -7.33
N GLN A 23 -12.64 4.36 -7.08
CA GLN A 23 -11.72 4.98 -8.05
C GLN A 23 -10.39 4.23 -8.13
N ALA A 24 -9.88 3.74 -7.01
CA ALA A 24 -8.61 3.03 -6.94
C ALA A 24 -8.65 1.63 -7.59
N TYR A 25 -9.80 0.96 -7.50
CA TYR A 25 -9.96 -0.44 -7.89
C TYR A 25 -11.17 -0.67 -8.82
N PRO A 26 -11.30 0.09 -9.93
CA PRO A 26 -12.50 0.05 -10.80
C PRO A 26 -12.73 -1.31 -11.48
N ASP A 27 -11.67 -2.10 -11.69
CA ASP A 27 -11.79 -3.43 -12.32
C ASP A 27 -12.28 -4.51 -11.33
N HIS A 28 -12.30 -4.20 -10.03
CA HIS A 28 -12.69 -5.13 -8.97
C HIS A 28 -13.99 -4.74 -8.28
N LEU A 29 -14.15 -3.46 -7.97
CA LEU A 29 -15.28 -2.94 -7.20
C LEU A 29 -16.35 -2.38 -8.11
N LEU A 30 -17.59 -2.88 -7.95
CA LEU A 30 -18.72 -2.47 -8.76
C LEU A 30 -19.43 -1.23 -8.17
N THR A 31 -19.84 -1.34 -6.90
CA THR A 31 -20.56 -0.30 -6.15
C THR A 31 -20.51 -0.57 -4.65
N VAL A 32 -20.93 0.42 -3.87
CA VAL A 32 -21.20 0.26 -2.42
C VAL A 32 -22.63 0.73 -2.16
N GLU A 33 -23.45 -0.13 -1.56
CA GLU A 33 -24.86 0.14 -1.23
C GLU A 33 -25.17 -0.48 0.14
N ASP A 34 -25.88 0.26 0.99
CA ASP A 34 -26.30 -0.23 2.31
C ASP A 34 -25.16 -0.86 3.13
N ASN A 35 -23.99 -0.20 3.17
CA ASN A 35 -22.80 -0.67 3.86
C ASN A 35 -22.17 -1.97 3.29
N ILE A 36 -22.55 -2.37 2.09
CA ILE A 36 -22.03 -3.56 1.40
C ILE A 36 -21.25 -3.15 0.14
N ILE A 37 -20.01 -3.59 0.04
CA ILE A 37 -19.21 -3.51 -1.18
C ILE A 37 -19.57 -4.69 -2.08
N TYR A 38 -19.97 -4.39 -3.30
CA TYR A 38 -20.23 -5.35 -4.36
C TYR A 38 -19.05 -5.42 -5.31
N TRP A 39 -18.61 -6.63 -5.61
CA TRP A 39 -17.46 -6.90 -6.46
C TRP A 39 -17.90 -7.38 -7.84
N HIS A 40 -17.10 -7.10 -8.89
CA HIS A 40 -17.36 -7.60 -10.24
C HIS A 40 -17.36 -9.13 -10.35
N ASN A 41 -16.64 -9.83 -9.44
CA ASN A 41 -16.64 -11.29 -9.37
C ASN A 41 -17.88 -11.88 -8.68
N GLY A 42 -18.84 -11.04 -8.26
CA GLY A 42 -20.07 -11.43 -7.59
C GLY A 42 -19.98 -11.58 -6.08
N SER A 43 -18.79 -11.44 -5.47
CA SER A 43 -18.65 -11.44 -4.03
C SER A 43 -19.16 -10.16 -3.40
N LYS A 44 -19.40 -10.18 -2.08
CA LYS A 44 -19.88 -9.07 -1.28
C LYS A 44 -19.09 -8.99 0.02
N MET A 45 -18.78 -7.77 0.47
CA MET A 45 -18.11 -7.54 1.75
C MET A 45 -18.79 -6.41 2.50
N VAL A 46 -18.88 -6.52 3.82
CA VAL A 46 -19.29 -5.42 4.69
C VAL A 46 -18.20 -4.37 4.68
N TYR A 47 -18.58 -3.10 4.56
CA TYR A 47 -17.63 -1.97 4.54
C TYR A 47 -17.21 -1.59 5.98
N ASP A 48 -18.19 -1.36 6.88
CA ASP A 48 -18.02 -0.95 8.28
C ASP A 48 -18.77 -1.94 9.18
N ASP A 49 -18.09 -2.60 10.11
CA ASP A 49 -18.69 -3.57 11.06
C ASP A 49 -19.48 -2.90 12.20
N GLY A 50 -19.47 -1.57 12.28
CA GLY A 50 -20.17 -0.76 13.26
C GLY A 50 -19.46 -0.63 14.61
N VAL A 51 -18.28 -1.21 14.79
CA VAL A 51 -17.47 -1.07 16.01
C VAL A 51 -16.65 0.21 15.92
N LYS A 52 -17.06 1.26 16.68
CA LYS A 52 -16.47 2.60 16.52
C LYS A 52 -15.22 2.80 17.35
N GLU A 53 -14.96 2.37 18.40
CA GLU A 53 -13.83 2.71 19.28
C GLU A 53 -12.79 1.58 19.32
N LYS A 54 -12.26 1.18 18.17
CA LYS A 54 -11.18 0.21 18.11
C LYS A 54 -9.86 0.87 18.55
N ASP A 55 -9.19 0.30 19.54
CA ASP A 55 -7.82 0.70 19.85
C ASP A 55 -6.85 0.23 18.76
N PHE A 56 -5.58 0.65 18.83
CA PHE A 56 -4.61 0.36 17.78
C PHE A 56 -4.38 -1.15 17.56
N GLU A 57 -4.40 -1.96 18.62
CA GLU A 57 -4.25 -3.41 18.50
C GLU A 57 -5.49 -4.04 17.85
N MET A 58 -6.68 -3.55 18.16
CA MET A 58 -7.92 -3.97 17.50
C MET A 58 -7.92 -3.59 16.02
N LEU A 59 -7.52 -2.34 15.69
CA LEU A 59 -7.38 -1.88 14.31
C LEU A 59 -6.40 -2.75 13.51
N LEU A 60 -5.32 -3.20 14.12
CA LEU A 60 -4.34 -4.06 13.44
C LEU A 60 -4.83 -5.50 13.26
N ASN A 61 -5.52 -6.09 14.25
CA ASN A 61 -5.81 -7.53 14.27
C ASN A 61 -7.25 -7.87 13.87
N TYR A 62 -8.18 -6.94 13.98
CA TYR A 62 -9.62 -7.11 13.68
C TYR A 62 -10.20 -5.92 12.92
N PRO A 63 -9.51 -5.43 11.86
CA PRO A 63 -10.02 -4.32 11.08
C PRO A 63 -11.20 -4.77 10.22
N ASP A 64 -12.00 -3.78 9.81
CA ASP A 64 -12.85 -3.87 8.62
C ASP A 64 -12.27 -3.03 7.47
N ILE A 65 -13.06 -2.77 6.42
CA ILE A 65 -12.57 -2.02 5.26
C ILE A 65 -12.51 -0.52 5.56
N GLU A 66 -13.42 0.01 6.37
CA GLU A 66 -13.45 1.42 6.80
C GLU A 66 -12.22 1.74 7.64
N ASP A 67 -11.80 0.86 8.53
CA ASP A 67 -10.64 1.03 9.39
C ASP A 67 -9.33 1.28 8.62
N GLN A 68 -9.22 0.85 7.38
CA GLN A 68 -8.04 1.08 6.54
C GLN A 68 -7.77 2.57 6.31
N PHE A 69 -8.78 3.43 6.50
CA PHE A 69 -8.72 4.89 6.37
C PHE A 69 -8.55 5.61 7.71
N SER A 70 -8.34 4.91 8.83
CA SER A 70 -8.18 5.52 10.16
C SER A 70 -7.07 6.56 10.24
N PHE A 71 -6.07 6.47 9.35
CA PHE A 71 -4.97 7.43 9.26
C PHE A 71 -4.83 7.96 7.83
N MET A 72 -4.86 9.29 7.70
CA MET A 72 -4.60 9.95 6.41
C MET A 72 -3.11 9.85 6.05
N TYR A 73 -2.79 9.30 4.88
CA TYR A 73 -1.42 9.24 4.39
C TYR A 73 -0.92 10.62 3.92
N PRO A 74 0.19 11.15 4.47
CA PRO A 74 0.72 12.45 4.08
C PRO A 74 1.53 12.34 2.78
N ILE A 75 1.05 12.91 1.66
CA ILE A 75 1.72 12.84 0.35
C ILE A 75 2.88 13.84 0.27
N GLY A 76 3.98 13.45 -0.39
CA GLY A 76 5.18 14.27 -0.57
C GLY A 76 5.79 14.67 0.76
N SER A 77 6.14 15.94 0.91
CA SER A 77 6.74 16.50 2.14
C SER A 77 5.72 17.01 3.17
N ALA A 78 4.41 16.73 2.96
CA ALA A 78 3.34 17.26 3.81
C ALA A 78 3.21 16.51 5.15
N TYR A 79 4.32 16.37 5.90
CA TYR A 79 4.33 15.76 7.23
C TYR A 79 5.33 16.44 8.16
N HIS A 80 5.12 16.24 9.47
CA HIS A 80 6.00 16.72 10.53
C HIS A 80 6.48 15.56 11.39
N LEU A 81 7.73 15.59 11.78
CA LEU A 81 8.34 14.60 12.67
C LEU A 81 8.44 15.16 14.09
N PRO A 82 8.35 14.30 15.12
CA PRO A 82 8.06 12.87 15.04
C PRO A 82 6.59 12.60 14.72
N PHE A 83 6.30 11.46 14.10
CA PHE A 83 4.91 11.02 13.94
C PHE A 83 4.25 10.74 15.30
N PRO A 84 2.95 11.01 15.45
CA PRO A 84 2.20 10.60 16.64
C PRO A 84 2.29 9.10 16.87
N ARG A 85 2.27 8.66 18.13
CA ARG A 85 2.28 7.24 18.49
C ARG A 85 1.15 6.51 17.74
N ASN A 86 1.49 5.35 17.15
CA ASN A 86 0.59 4.50 16.38
C ASN A 86 0.04 5.12 15.06
N PHE A 87 0.60 6.24 14.61
CA PHE A 87 0.25 6.80 13.31
C PHE A 87 0.91 6.00 12.19
N ASP A 88 0.21 5.01 11.66
CA ASP A 88 0.72 4.06 10.68
C ASP A 88 -0.23 3.96 9.45
N PRO A 89 -0.38 5.00 8.63
CA PRO A 89 -1.28 5.00 7.48
C PRO A 89 -0.93 3.89 6.48
N GLY A 90 -1.87 2.93 6.27
CA GLY A 90 -1.69 1.79 5.39
C GLY A 90 -1.29 0.48 6.08
N ARG A 91 -0.88 0.50 7.35
CA ARG A 91 -0.60 -0.76 8.09
C ARG A 91 -1.85 -1.49 8.54
N ILE A 92 -2.98 -0.78 8.70
CA ILE A 92 -4.28 -1.38 8.93
C ILE A 92 -4.77 -1.96 7.61
N ARG A 93 -4.96 -3.27 7.54
CA ARG A 93 -5.39 -3.99 6.34
C ARG A 93 -6.43 -5.04 6.68
N TYR A 94 -7.60 -4.94 6.07
CA TYR A 94 -8.59 -6.01 6.07
C TYR A 94 -8.17 -7.06 5.06
N GLU A 95 -7.50 -8.11 5.53
CA GLU A 95 -6.88 -9.12 4.66
C GLU A 95 -7.83 -9.75 3.64
N PRO A 96 -9.11 -10.08 3.98
CA PRO A 96 -10.04 -10.63 3.00
C PRO A 96 -10.27 -9.73 1.79
N PHE A 97 -10.16 -8.39 1.93
CA PHE A 97 -10.24 -7.46 0.82
C PHE A 97 -9.09 -7.66 -0.17
N PHE A 98 -7.86 -7.77 0.33
CA PHE A 98 -6.68 -8.03 -0.50
C PHE A 98 -6.68 -9.44 -1.07
N MET A 99 -7.06 -10.44 -0.29
CA MET A 99 -7.18 -11.82 -0.74
C MET A 99 -8.17 -11.96 -1.91
N ASN A 100 -9.33 -11.30 -1.83
CA ASN A 100 -10.33 -11.35 -2.90
C ASN A 100 -9.83 -10.70 -4.20
N MET A 101 -8.95 -9.73 -4.10
CA MET A 101 -8.37 -9.00 -5.23
C MET A 101 -7.16 -9.74 -5.81
N TYR A 102 -6.22 -10.12 -4.97
CA TYR A 102 -4.91 -10.60 -5.40
C TYR A 102 -4.77 -12.12 -5.37
N GLY A 103 -5.46 -12.83 -4.49
CA GLY A 103 -5.46 -14.29 -4.37
C GLY A 103 -5.51 -14.75 -2.92
N TRP A 104 -6.12 -15.92 -2.70
CA TRP A 104 -6.35 -16.52 -1.39
C TRP A 104 -5.20 -17.43 -0.92
N SER A 105 -4.23 -17.70 -1.80
CA SER A 105 -3.07 -18.52 -1.48
C SER A 105 -1.81 -18.03 -2.19
N ALA A 106 -0.66 -18.53 -1.74
CA ALA A 106 0.63 -18.23 -2.39
C ALA A 106 0.61 -18.60 -3.88
N GLU A 107 0.01 -19.75 -4.21
CA GLU A 107 -0.08 -20.26 -5.58
C GLU A 107 -0.94 -19.36 -6.45
N GLU A 108 -2.09 -18.89 -5.93
CA GLU A 108 -2.99 -17.99 -6.66
C GLU A 108 -2.35 -16.63 -6.93
N VAL A 109 -1.64 -16.07 -5.96
CA VAL A 109 -0.90 -14.82 -6.15
C VAL A 109 0.27 -15.04 -7.10
N GLN A 110 1.04 -16.12 -6.91
CA GLN A 110 2.20 -16.43 -7.76
C GLN A 110 1.82 -16.62 -9.22
N ALA A 111 0.65 -17.18 -9.51
CA ALA A 111 0.14 -17.34 -10.87
C ALA A 111 -0.15 -15.99 -11.58
N LYS A 112 -0.28 -14.90 -10.83
CA LYS A 112 -0.52 -13.54 -11.33
C LYS A 112 0.72 -12.66 -11.33
N LEU A 113 1.87 -13.19 -10.90
CA LEU A 113 3.13 -12.44 -10.92
C LEU A 113 3.67 -12.37 -12.35
N VAL A 114 4.20 -11.21 -12.68
CA VAL A 114 4.91 -10.96 -13.94
C VAL A 114 6.27 -10.34 -13.66
N GLU A 115 7.18 -10.54 -14.60
CA GLU A 115 8.54 -10.02 -14.52
C GLU A 115 8.57 -8.52 -14.83
N VAL A 116 9.31 -7.76 -14.02
CA VAL A 116 9.64 -6.35 -14.22
C VAL A 116 11.15 -6.22 -14.24
N SER A 117 11.67 -5.40 -15.15
CA SER A 117 13.10 -5.07 -15.20
C SER A 117 13.40 -3.91 -14.26
N TRP A 118 14.04 -4.22 -13.13
CA TRP A 118 14.44 -3.19 -12.16
C TRP A 118 15.73 -2.51 -12.58
N LEU A 119 15.70 -1.17 -12.70
CA LEU A 119 16.79 -0.31 -13.15
C LEU A 119 17.47 -0.85 -14.41
N PRO A 120 16.76 -0.85 -15.55
CA PRO A 120 17.21 -1.55 -16.77
C PRO A 120 18.53 -1.03 -17.34
N ALA A 121 18.88 0.25 -17.14
CA ALA A 121 20.15 0.82 -17.59
C ALA A 121 21.28 0.66 -16.56
N THR A 122 20.98 0.44 -15.28
CA THR A 122 21.98 0.37 -14.20
C THR A 122 22.31 -1.10 -13.84
N VAL A 123 21.31 -1.90 -13.42
CA VAL A 123 21.54 -3.28 -12.94
C VAL A 123 20.73 -4.32 -13.69
N ASN A 124 19.64 -3.92 -14.33
CA ASN A 124 18.73 -4.78 -15.08
C ASN A 124 18.35 -6.07 -14.32
N LYS A 125 17.98 -5.91 -13.04
CA LYS A 125 17.58 -7.03 -12.18
C LYS A 125 16.15 -7.44 -12.48
N ARG A 126 15.90 -8.73 -12.66
CA ARG A 126 14.54 -9.27 -12.80
C ARG A 126 13.88 -9.38 -11.43
N ILE A 127 12.69 -8.85 -11.32
CA ILE A 127 11.85 -8.91 -10.12
C ILE A 127 10.43 -9.30 -10.49
N TRP A 128 9.69 -9.85 -9.54
CA TRP A 128 8.35 -10.36 -9.78
C TRP A 128 7.33 -9.64 -8.92
N ILE A 129 6.28 -9.10 -9.54
CA ILE A 129 5.22 -8.36 -8.86
C ILE A 129 3.88 -8.67 -9.54
N THR A 130 2.75 -8.41 -8.87
CA THR A 130 1.43 -8.77 -9.42
C THR A 130 1.09 -7.98 -10.68
N SER A 131 0.40 -8.65 -11.61
CA SER A 131 -0.22 -8.01 -12.78
C SER A 131 -1.59 -7.38 -12.45
N VAL A 132 -2.20 -7.76 -11.34
CA VAL A 132 -3.49 -7.23 -10.89
C VAL A 132 -3.37 -5.71 -10.70
N ASN A 133 -4.39 -4.95 -11.08
CA ASN A 133 -4.39 -3.47 -11.04
C ASN A 133 -3.25 -2.81 -11.83
N ASN A 134 -2.64 -3.54 -12.77
CA ASN A 134 -1.48 -3.07 -13.54
C ASN A 134 -0.29 -2.63 -12.67
N VAL A 135 -0.12 -3.25 -11.48
CA VAL A 135 0.96 -2.91 -10.53
C VAL A 135 2.32 -3.09 -11.18
N HIS A 136 2.50 -4.13 -12.01
CA HIS A 136 3.74 -4.39 -12.76
C HIS A 136 4.11 -3.25 -13.74
N GLU A 137 3.12 -2.67 -14.44
CA GLU A 137 3.37 -1.52 -15.35
C GLU A 137 3.77 -0.28 -14.56
N LYS A 138 3.11 -0.06 -13.41
CA LYS A 138 3.44 1.05 -12.51
C LYS A 138 4.85 0.90 -11.94
N LEU A 139 5.22 -0.31 -11.49
CA LEU A 139 6.57 -0.56 -10.97
C LEU A 139 7.63 -0.47 -12.07
N GLN A 140 7.33 -0.89 -13.31
CA GLN A 140 8.24 -0.68 -14.44
C GLN A 140 8.43 0.81 -14.74
N ALA A 141 7.37 1.62 -14.66
CA ALA A 141 7.47 3.07 -14.85
C ALA A 141 8.29 3.73 -13.73
N ILE A 142 8.06 3.35 -12.46
CA ILE A 142 8.88 3.75 -11.31
C ILE A 142 10.34 3.41 -11.56
N SER A 143 10.64 2.16 -11.90
CA SER A 143 11.98 1.68 -12.17
C SER A 143 12.70 2.52 -13.24
N ASN A 144 11.99 2.85 -14.32
CA ASN A 144 12.53 3.66 -15.41
C ASN A 144 12.80 5.12 -14.98
N GLU A 145 11.97 5.70 -14.10
CA GLU A 145 12.19 7.05 -13.57
C GLU A 145 13.37 7.06 -12.57
N LEU A 146 13.40 6.10 -11.66
CA LEU A 146 14.47 5.94 -10.68
C LEU A 146 15.83 5.71 -11.36
N ASP A 147 15.82 4.99 -12.49
CA ASP A 147 17.04 4.70 -13.25
C ASP A 147 17.64 5.95 -13.94
N ARG A 148 16.86 7.02 -14.07
CA ARG A 148 17.31 8.32 -14.60
C ARG A 148 17.80 9.28 -13.51
N LEU A 149 17.59 8.96 -12.23
CA LEU A 149 18.11 9.79 -11.14
C LEU A 149 19.65 9.81 -11.17
N PRO A 150 20.29 10.88 -10.66
CA PRO A 150 21.73 10.97 -10.50
C PRO A 150 22.33 9.76 -9.76
N ASP A 151 23.60 9.46 -10.01
CA ASP A 151 24.30 8.27 -9.47
C ASP A 151 24.30 8.21 -7.94
N GLU A 152 24.23 9.33 -7.26
CA GLU A 152 24.15 9.40 -5.78
C GLU A 152 22.91 8.71 -5.19
N PHE A 153 21.82 8.57 -5.98
CA PHE A 153 20.61 7.86 -5.58
C PHE A 153 20.73 6.34 -5.76
N LYS A 154 21.62 5.86 -6.65
CA LYS A 154 21.70 4.43 -7.02
C LYS A 154 21.99 3.53 -5.83
N LYS A 155 22.76 3.99 -4.86
CA LYS A 155 23.08 3.22 -3.64
C LYS A 155 21.83 2.76 -2.87
N TYR A 156 20.72 3.51 -2.94
CA TYR A 156 19.46 3.14 -2.27
C TYR A 156 18.64 2.11 -3.05
N LEU A 157 18.98 1.88 -4.32
CA LEU A 157 18.13 1.19 -5.29
C LEU A 157 18.71 -0.11 -5.85
N ILE A 158 20.05 -0.27 -5.87
CA ILE A 158 20.72 -1.37 -6.60
C ILE A 158 20.53 -2.75 -5.98
N ASP A 159 20.48 -2.85 -4.64
CA ASP A 159 20.39 -4.12 -3.91
C ASP A 159 19.04 -4.20 -3.17
N ILE A 160 17.96 -4.43 -3.91
CA ILE A 160 16.62 -4.50 -3.32
C ILE A 160 16.48 -5.72 -2.39
N GLY A 161 15.71 -5.53 -1.30
CA GLY A 161 15.37 -6.57 -0.33
C GLY A 161 14.40 -7.62 -0.88
N GLY A 162 13.52 -7.23 -1.80
CA GLY A 162 12.62 -8.17 -2.47
C GLY A 162 11.23 -7.61 -2.78
N THR A 163 10.42 -8.43 -3.44
CA THR A 163 9.03 -8.11 -3.82
C THR A 163 8.05 -9.13 -3.24
N PHE A 164 7.78 -10.22 -3.95
CA PHE A 164 6.84 -11.26 -3.51
C PHE A 164 7.47 -12.19 -2.47
N ASN A 165 6.76 -12.37 -1.36
CA ASN A 165 7.07 -13.36 -0.34
C ASN A 165 5.81 -13.65 0.50
N TRP A 166 5.21 -14.82 0.32
CA TRP A 166 4.03 -15.24 1.07
C TRP A 166 4.42 -15.59 2.51
N ARG A 167 4.16 -14.70 3.43
CA ARG A 167 4.49 -14.87 4.84
C ARG A 167 3.65 -13.99 5.75
N ALA A 168 3.49 -14.41 6.99
CA ALA A 168 3.01 -13.52 8.03
C ALA A 168 4.10 -12.48 8.42
N ILE A 169 3.67 -11.34 8.93
CA ILE A 169 4.53 -10.35 9.56
C ILE A 169 5.09 -10.96 10.85
N THR A 170 6.41 -10.87 11.03
CA THR A 170 7.10 -11.48 12.20
C THR A 170 6.46 -11.09 13.52
N GLY A 171 6.05 -12.11 14.28
CA GLY A 171 5.38 -11.95 15.58
C GLY A 171 3.88 -11.71 15.50
N THR A 172 3.26 -11.91 14.35
CA THR A 172 1.81 -11.80 14.13
C THR A 172 1.32 -12.92 13.22
N GLU A 173 -0.02 -13.09 13.11
CA GLU A 173 -0.64 -13.96 12.11
C GLU A 173 -1.04 -13.21 10.83
N ARG A 174 -0.89 -11.87 10.81
CA ARG A 174 -1.28 -11.02 9.69
C ARG A 174 -0.32 -11.18 8.51
N LEU A 175 -0.89 -11.31 7.31
CA LEU A 175 -0.09 -11.38 6.09
C LEU A 175 0.64 -10.05 5.81
N SER A 176 1.88 -10.18 5.36
CA SER A 176 2.63 -9.05 4.80
C SER A 176 2.04 -8.63 3.46
N SER A 177 2.11 -7.34 3.09
CA SER A 177 1.75 -6.85 1.76
C SER A 177 2.58 -7.51 0.64
N HIS A 178 3.78 -8.00 0.96
CA HIS A 178 4.58 -8.84 0.05
C HIS A 178 3.87 -10.13 -0.34
N SER A 179 2.99 -10.67 0.51
CA SER A 179 2.22 -11.89 0.21
C SER A 179 1.26 -11.68 -0.96
N PHE A 180 0.78 -10.46 -1.16
CA PHE A 180 -0.11 -10.11 -2.28
C PHE A 180 0.65 -9.70 -3.56
N GLY A 181 1.99 -9.68 -3.52
CA GLY A 181 2.80 -9.23 -4.63
C GLY A 181 2.62 -7.75 -4.98
N ILE A 182 2.30 -6.92 -3.99
CA ILE A 182 2.05 -5.46 -4.16
C ILE A 182 3.12 -4.59 -3.52
N ALA A 183 4.16 -5.18 -2.94
CA ALA A 183 5.19 -4.46 -2.20
C ALA A 183 6.59 -4.69 -2.76
N ILE A 184 7.47 -3.75 -2.49
CA ILE A 184 8.90 -3.83 -2.76
C ILE A 184 9.68 -3.23 -1.60
N ASP A 185 10.72 -3.93 -1.16
CA ASP A 185 11.74 -3.38 -0.26
C ASP A 185 12.95 -2.98 -1.09
N ILE A 186 13.32 -1.70 -1.04
CA ILE A 186 14.55 -1.19 -1.65
C ILE A 186 15.78 -1.56 -0.81
N ASN A 187 16.97 -1.00 -1.09
CA ASN A 187 18.21 -1.45 -0.46
C ASN A 187 18.19 -1.35 1.07
N VAL A 188 18.15 -2.51 1.72
CA VAL A 188 18.10 -2.68 3.19
C VAL A 188 19.29 -2.03 3.90
N LYS A 189 20.48 -2.01 3.26
CA LYS A 189 21.70 -1.43 3.85
C LYS A 189 21.60 0.06 4.15
N TYR A 190 20.78 0.79 3.40
CA TYR A 190 20.55 2.23 3.56
C TYR A 190 19.17 2.56 4.12
N ALA A 191 18.49 1.54 4.66
CA ALA A 191 17.17 1.68 5.26
C ALA A 191 17.24 1.63 6.78
N ASN A 192 16.16 2.09 7.39
CA ASN A 192 15.95 2.05 8.83
C ASN A 192 14.64 1.33 9.12
N TYR A 193 14.62 0.52 10.15
CA TYR A 193 13.43 -0.18 10.60
C TYR A 193 13.27 0.01 12.11
N TRP A 194 12.09 0.40 12.53
CA TRP A 194 11.82 0.81 13.91
C TRP A 194 12.27 -0.22 14.97
N LYS A 195 12.09 -1.53 14.73
CA LYS A 195 12.52 -2.59 15.67
C LYS A 195 14.04 -2.73 15.77
N TRP A 196 14.76 -2.39 14.70
CA TRP A 196 16.22 -2.44 14.74
C TRP A 196 16.82 -1.22 15.46
N ASP A 197 16.19 -0.06 15.26
CA ASP A 197 16.67 1.20 15.79
C ASP A 197 16.22 1.43 17.23
N ASN A 198 15.08 0.84 17.63
CA ASN A 198 14.44 1.00 18.94
C ASN A 198 14.17 -0.38 19.55
N PRO A 199 15.14 -0.99 20.23
CA PRO A 199 15.03 -2.34 20.79
C PRO A 199 14.03 -2.43 21.95
N ASP A 200 13.69 -1.31 22.60
CA ASP A 200 12.62 -1.22 23.58
C ASP A 200 11.32 -0.76 22.91
N PRO A 201 10.35 -1.68 22.70
CA PRO A 201 9.10 -1.34 22.00
C PRO A 201 8.20 -0.38 22.79
N ASP A 202 8.37 -0.30 24.12
CA ASP A 202 7.63 0.60 25.00
C ASP A 202 8.32 1.94 25.21
N GLY A 203 9.57 2.05 24.75
CA GLY A 203 10.38 3.26 24.82
C GLY A 203 9.95 4.35 23.83
N GLU A 204 10.48 5.54 24.03
CA GLU A 204 10.32 6.65 23.08
C GLU A 204 11.04 6.29 21.76
N GLN A 205 10.30 6.28 20.65
CA GLN A 205 10.88 5.93 19.36
C GLN A 205 11.60 7.13 18.74
N SER A 206 12.87 6.96 18.41
CA SER A 206 13.62 7.93 17.64
C SER A 206 13.50 7.60 16.14
N TYR A 207 12.80 8.44 15.39
CA TYR A 207 12.67 8.30 13.94
C TYR A 207 14.04 8.45 13.26
N ARG A 208 14.33 7.51 12.35
CA ARG A 208 15.52 7.54 11.49
C ARG A 208 15.15 7.27 10.05
N ASN A 209 15.78 8.00 9.15
CA ASN A 209 15.61 7.81 7.71
C ASN A 209 16.87 8.25 6.95
N GLN A 210 17.20 7.53 5.90
CA GLN A 210 18.25 7.87 4.94
C GLN A 210 17.71 7.96 3.51
N ILE A 211 16.47 7.50 3.26
CA ILE A 211 15.88 7.46 1.92
C ILE A 211 15.50 8.88 1.50
N PRO A 212 16.00 9.37 0.36
CA PRO A 212 15.65 10.68 -0.19
C PRO A 212 14.18 10.77 -0.57
N LEU A 213 13.59 11.95 -0.35
CA LEU A 213 12.17 12.18 -0.66
C LEU A 213 11.87 12.07 -2.16
N GLU A 214 12.82 12.39 -3.02
CA GLU A 214 12.72 12.25 -4.48
C GLU A 214 12.38 10.81 -4.90
N ILE A 215 12.96 9.82 -4.22
CA ILE A 215 12.61 8.40 -4.43
C ILE A 215 11.17 8.15 -4.00
N VAL A 216 10.78 8.66 -2.83
CA VAL A 216 9.42 8.48 -2.28
C VAL A 216 8.36 9.09 -3.20
N GLU A 217 8.58 10.31 -3.67
CA GLU A 217 7.64 11.03 -4.55
C GLU A 217 7.44 10.31 -5.90
N ILE A 218 8.49 9.65 -6.43
CA ILE A 218 8.34 8.82 -7.63
C ILE A 218 7.42 7.63 -7.35
N PHE A 219 7.56 6.95 -6.23
CA PHE A 219 6.66 5.84 -5.87
C PHE A 219 5.21 6.30 -5.64
N GLU A 220 5.01 7.40 -4.91
CA GLU A 220 3.69 7.98 -4.62
C GLU A 220 2.94 8.37 -5.90
N LYS A 221 3.63 8.93 -6.88
CA LYS A 221 3.08 9.29 -8.19
C LYS A 221 2.39 8.09 -8.89
N TYR A 222 2.84 6.88 -8.61
CA TYR A 222 2.31 5.64 -9.22
C TYR A 222 1.43 4.82 -8.28
N GLY A 223 1.00 5.38 -7.16
CA GLY A 223 0.05 4.74 -6.27
C GLY A 223 0.67 3.89 -5.15
N PHE A 224 1.97 4.02 -4.90
CA PHE A 224 2.64 3.32 -3.79
C PHE A 224 2.81 4.25 -2.60
N ILE A 225 2.42 3.80 -1.42
CA ILE A 225 2.75 4.46 -0.15
C ILE A 225 4.12 4.00 0.35
N TRP A 226 4.72 4.77 1.25
CA TRP A 226 6.03 4.50 1.84
C TRP A 226 5.95 4.26 3.34
N GLY A 227 6.53 3.17 3.81
CA GLY A 227 6.58 2.81 5.24
C GLY A 227 7.44 3.74 6.11
N GLY A 228 8.24 4.62 5.49
CA GLY A 228 8.96 5.66 6.22
C GLY A 228 8.06 6.77 6.79
N LYS A 229 6.77 6.82 6.41
CA LYS A 229 5.77 7.75 6.95
C LYS A 229 4.91 7.15 8.06
N TRP A 230 5.41 6.11 8.70
CA TRP A 230 4.78 5.46 9.84
C TRP A 230 5.49 5.79 11.15
N TYR A 231 4.75 5.80 12.26
CA TYR A 231 5.36 5.82 13.59
C TYR A 231 6.25 4.58 13.79
N HIS A 232 5.77 3.40 13.41
CA HIS A 232 6.54 2.17 13.34
C HIS A 232 7.22 2.05 11.96
N TYR A 233 8.12 2.98 11.67
CA TYR A 233 8.70 3.18 10.35
C TYR A 233 9.43 1.95 9.79
N ASP A 234 9.29 1.80 8.48
CA ASP A 234 10.00 0.83 7.65
C ASP A 234 10.44 1.52 6.36
N THR A 235 11.63 2.11 6.36
CA THR A 235 12.03 3.03 5.30
C THR A 235 12.46 2.34 4.00
N MET A 236 12.63 1.00 4.00
CA MET A 236 12.84 0.25 2.76
C MET A 236 11.54 -0.07 2.04
N HIS A 237 10.42 -0.08 2.75
CA HIS A 237 9.15 -0.64 2.34
C HIS A 237 8.28 0.32 1.56
N PHE A 238 7.87 -0.10 0.36
CA PHE A 238 6.84 0.56 -0.46
C PHE A 238 5.75 -0.45 -0.80
N GLU A 239 4.47 -0.05 -0.71
CA GLU A 239 3.34 -0.92 -1.09
C GLU A 239 2.27 -0.18 -1.89
N TYR A 240 1.68 -0.85 -2.88
CA TYR A 240 0.65 -0.27 -3.75
C TYR A 240 -0.67 -0.13 -3.00
N ARG A 241 -1.04 1.11 -2.71
CA ARG A 241 -2.24 1.52 -1.96
C ARG A 241 -2.80 2.81 -2.53
N PRO A 242 -3.29 2.79 -3.80
CA PRO A 242 -3.72 4.01 -4.49
C PRO A 242 -4.88 4.71 -3.79
N GLU A 243 -5.76 3.98 -3.09
CA GLU A 243 -6.89 4.52 -2.34
C GLU A 243 -6.48 5.49 -1.23
N LEU A 244 -5.27 5.37 -0.69
CA LEU A 244 -4.74 6.23 0.36
C LEU A 244 -4.05 7.49 -0.19
N LEU A 245 -3.83 7.56 -1.51
CA LEU A 245 -3.15 8.67 -2.19
C LEU A 245 -4.12 9.58 -2.94
N LEU A 246 -5.38 9.19 -3.07
CA LEU A 246 -6.41 10.04 -3.66
C LEU A 246 -6.74 11.18 -2.68
N ARG A 247 -6.86 12.39 -3.22
CA ARG A 247 -7.28 13.57 -2.46
C ARG A 247 -8.61 14.04 -2.99
N ASN A 248 -9.46 14.57 -2.11
CA ASN A 248 -10.55 15.41 -2.58
C ASN A 248 -9.91 16.65 -3.24
N PHE A 249 -10.27 16.91 -4.48
CA PHE A 249 -10.08 18.24 -5.04
C PHE A 249 -11.07 19.16 -4.32
N GLU A 250 -10.60 19.93 -3.34
CA GLU A 250 -11.32 21.06 -2.78
C GLU A 250 -11.49 22.16 -3.85
#